data_d0628209f22bdca07acca3a5d6ce18af
#
_entry.id   d0628209f22bdca07acca3a5d6ce18af
#
_cell.length_a   1.000
_cell.length_b   1.000
_cell.length_c   1.000
_cell.angle_alpha   90.00
_cell.angle_beta   90.00
_cell.angle_gamma   90.00
#
_symmetry.space_group_name_H-M   'P 1'
#
loop_
_entity.id
_entity.type
_entity.pdbx_description
1 polymer ?
#
loop_
_entity_poly.entity_id
_entity_poly.type
_entity_poly.pdbx_seq_one_letter_code
_entity_poly.pdbx_strand_id
1 'polypeptide(L)'
;MGFRKARMNRLFAKTGKCFDVAVDHGFFNEGAFLGGIEDLEKAVKTIADAGPDAIQLTVGQARLLQDILGPRKPALVLRTDVANVYNPKLHEVLWSKMIEDPVEQALELDAACVVVNLLMLPDQPDLHGQCIDRIAALKPKCDRFGMPLMIEPLVMQSNEKAGGYMVDGDIKKILPLVRQAKELGADVIKADPTDDVKEYHKVVQAAGAPILVRGGGKAPTKEILQRTHELMAQGACGIVYGRNVIQHKDPAGITRAFMAVVHEGASAEQAAKLVKE
;
A
#
# COMPACT_ATOMS: atom_id res chain seq x y z
N MET A 1 17.94 8.36 9.31
CA MET A 1 18.01 7.97 7.89
C MET A 1 17.66 9.20 7.07
N GLY A 2 18.56 9.71 6.23
CA GLY A 2 18.27 10.87 5.38
C GLY A 2 17.52 10.40 4.13
N PHE A 3 16.35 10.96 3.87
CA PHE A 3 15.61 10.67 2.65
C PHE A 3 16.23 11.39 1.45
N ARG A 4 16.42 10.68 0.34
CA ARG A 4 17.02 11.27 -0.88
C ARG A 4 16.12 12.30 -1.57
N LYS A 5 14.78 12.21 -1.39
CA LYS A 5 13.80 13.11 -2.02
C LYS A 5 13.01 13.86 -0.93
N ALA A 6 12.92 15.17 -1.07
CA ALA A 6 12.29 16.04 -0.07
C ALA A 6 10.83 15.68 0.24
N ARG A 7 10.07 15.18 -0.76
CA ARG A 7 8.67 14.75 -0.61
C ARG A 7 8.51 13.58 0.36
N MET A 8 9.55 12.78 0.61
CA MET A 8 9.52 11.73 1.64
C MET A 8 9.22 12.26 3.04
N ASN A 9 9.56 13.53 3.32
CA ASN A 9 9.25 14.17 4.59
C ASN A 9 7.74 14.44 4.78
N ARG A 10 6.95 14.34 3.72
CA ARG A 10 5.49 14.45 3.77
C ARG A 10 4.83 13.09 3.99
N LEU A 11 5.51 12.01 3.58
CA LEU A 11 5.02 10.65 3.71
C LEU A 11 5.34 10.05 5.08
N PHE A 12 6.53 10.30 5.60
CA PHE A 12 7.00 9.75 6.87
C PHE A 12 6.89 10.80 7.99
N ALA A 13 6.28 10.39 9.11
CA ALA A 13 6.20 11.21 10.32
C ALA A 13 7.58 11.41 10.98
N LYS A 14 7.66 12.22 12.03
CA LYS A 14 8.89 12.45 12.81
C LYS A 14 9.46 11.16 13.43
N THR A 15 8.65 10.15 13.62
CA THR A 15 9.07 8.81 14.08
C THR A 15 9.86 8.03 13.02
N GLY A 16 9.93 8.52 11.78
CA GLY A 16 10.47 7.80 10.64
C GLY A 16 9.56 6.69 10.13
N LYS A 17 8.30 6.68 10.55
CA LYS A 17 7.30 5.66 10.22
C LYS A 17 6.15 6.26 9.42
N CYS A 18 5.36 5.40 8.75
CA CYS A 18 4.22 5.79 7.93
C CYS A 18 3.08 4.79 8.06
N PHE A 19 1.87 5.30 8.26
CA PHE A 19 0.65 4.55 8.01
C PHE A 19 -0.10 5.17 6.84
N ASP A 20 -0.14 4.43 5.73
CA ASP A 20 -0.87 4.79 4.51
C ASP A 20 -2.16 3.96 4.42
N VAL A 21 -3.29 4.60 4.18
CA VAL A 21 -4.59 3.92 4.00
C VAL A 21 -4.92 3.83 2.53
N ALA A 22 -4.93 2.60 1.98
CA ALA A 22 -5.26 2.37 0.58
C ALA A 22 -6.78 2.38 0.36
N VAL A 23 -7.26 3.30 -0.50
CA VAL A 23 -8.67 3.48 -0.87
C VAL A 23 -8.87 3.37 -2.39
N ASP A 24 -7.84 2.97 -3.13
CA ASP A 24 -7.77 2.88 -4.58
C ASP A 24 -8.40 1.59 -5.18
N HIS A 25 -9.11 0.81 -4.38
CA HIS A 25 -9.58 -0.53 -4.72
C HIS A 25 -10.56 -0.58 -5.91
N GLY A 26 -11.37 0.44 -6.11
CA GLY A 26 -12.30 0.52 -7.25
C GLY A 26 -11.61 0.58 -8.62
N PHE A 27 -10.32 0.93 -8.65
CA PHE A 27 -9.55 1.01 -9.89
C PHE A 27 -9.30 -0.37 -10.53
N PHE A 28 -9.39 -1.43 -9.75
CA PHE A 28 -9.13 -2.79 -10.21
C PHE A 28 -10.37 -3.53 -10.74
N ASN A 29 -11.53 -2.84 -10.80
CA ASN A 29 -12.79 -3.38 -11.32
C ASN A 29 -13.21 -4.72 -10.66
N GLU A 30 -13.05 -4.81 -9.34
CA GLU A 30 -13.44 -5.96 -8.54
C GLU A 30 -14.53 -5.57 -7.54
N GLY A 31 -15.74 -6.13 -7.70
CA GLY A 31 -16.92 -5.75 -6.91
C GLY A 31 -16.75 -5.94 -5.40
N ALA A 32 -16.05 -7.01 -4.98
CA ALA A 32 -15.76 -7.26 -3.57
C ALA A 32 -14.85 -6.20 -2.92
N PHE A 33 -14.18 -5.39 -3.74
CA PHE A 33 -13.30 -4.33 -3.27
C PHE A 33 -14.05 -3.04 -2.92
N LEU A 34 -15.30 -2.89 -3.36
CA LEU A 34 -16.07 -1.67 -3.14
C LEU A 34 -16.69 -1.57 -1.74
N GLY A 35 -16.70 -2.67 -0.98
CA GLY A 35 -17.24 -2.67 0.37
C GLY A 35 -16.56 -1.63 1.27
N GLY A 36 -17.36 -0.72 1.85
CA GLY A 36 -16.90 0.37 2.71
C GLY A 36 -16.43 1.64 1.99
N ILE A 37 -16.42 1.63 0.66
CA ILE A 37 -16.10 2.79 -0.19
C ILE A 37 -17.17 3.07 -1.27
N GLU A 38 -18.39 2.58 -1.05
CA GLU A 38 -19.53 2.84 -1.93
C GLU A 38 -19.83 4.34 -1.98
N ASP A 39 -19.71 5.02 -0.83
CA ASP A 39 -19.67 6.48 -0.72
C ASP A 39 -18.22 6.90 -0.47
N LEU A 40 -17.50 7.16 -1.54
CA LEU A 40 -16.07 7.41 -1.48
C LEU A 40 -15.71 8.73 -0.82
N GLU A 41 -16.52 9.78 -1.02
CA GLU A 41 -16.30 11.09 -0.39
C GLU A 41 -16.38 10.97 1.14
N LYS A 42 -17.41 10.30 1.63
CA LYS A 42 -17.57 10.02 3.05
C LYS A 42 -16.44 9.15 3.61
N ALA A 43 -16.03 8.13 2.86
CA ALA A 43 -14.95 7.24 3.27
C ALA A 43 -13.62 8.00 3.39
N VAL A 44 -13.23 8.77 2.37
CA VAL A 44 -12.00 9.57 2.38
C VAL A 44 -12.02 10.60 3.51
N LYS A 45 -13.14 11.31 3.70
CA LYS A 45 -13.29 12.27 4.80
C LYS A 45 -13.15 11.59 6.16
N THR A 46 -13.83 10.47 6.39
CA THR A 46 -13.76 9.73 7.66
C THR A 46 -12.34 9.29 8.00
N ILE A 47 -11.61 8.79 7.00
CA ILE A 47 -10.22 8.34 7.16
C ILE A 47 -9.30 9.55 7.37
N ALA A 48 -9.47 10.63 6.60
CA ALA A 48 -8.65 11.83 6.74
C ALA A 48 -8.81 12.47 8.14
N ASP A 49 -10.04 12.55 8.65
CA ASP A 49 -10.36 13.05 9.99
C ASP A 49 -9.75 12.16 11.11
N ALA A 50 -9.53 10.87 10.83
CA ALA A 50 -8.86 9.96 11.77
C ALA A 50 -7.33 10.14 11.79
N GLY A 51 -6.75 10.82 10.80
CA GLY A 51 -5.38 11.31 10.79
C GLY A 51 -4.28 10.29 10.51
N PRO A 52 -4.39 9.39 9.50
CA PRO A 52 -3.26 8.60 9.05
C PRO A 52 -2.19 9.52 8.42
N ASP A 53 -0.97 9.02 8.21
CA ASP A 53 0.08 9.82 7.58
C ASP A 53 -0.19 10.05 6.09
N ALA A 54 -0.78 9.05 5.41
CA ALA A 54 -1.10 9.13 3.99
C ALA A 54 -2.41 8.41 3.66
N ILE A 55 -2.99 8.77 2.51
CA ILE A 55 -4.10 8.06 1.87
C ILE A 55 -3.72 7.77 0.42
N GLN A 56 -3.81 6.51 0.02
CA GLN A 56 -3.55 6.06 -1.34
C GLN A 56 -4.85 6.11 -2.16
N LEU A 57 -4.85 6.93 -3.21
CA LEU A 57 -6.00 7.16 -4.08
C LEU A 57 -5.60 7.05 -5.55
N THR A 58 -6.59 6.97 -6.43
CA THR A 58 -6.43 7.05 -7.88
C THR A 58 -6.52 8.50 -8.37
N VAL A 59 -6.12 8.74 -9.61
CA VAL A 59 -6.15 10.08 -10.24
C VAL A 59 -7.58 10.69 -10.23
N GLY A 60 -8.60 9.87 -10.48
CA GLY A 60 -10.00 10.34 -10.49
C GLY A 60 -10.56 10.71 -9.12
N GLN A 61 -9.88 10.35 -8.05
CA GLN A 61 -10.38 10.48 -6.67
C GLN A 61 -9.49 11.35 -5.77
N ALA A 62 -8.29 11.66 -6.22
CA ALA A 62 -7.30 12.40 -5.45
C ALA A 62 -7.81 13.76 -4.94
N ARG A 63 -8.69 14.43 -5.72
CA ARG A 63 -9.29 15.70 -5.32
C ARG A 63 -10.16 15.60 -4.07
N LEU A 64 -10.77 14.45 -3.79
CA LEU A 64 -11.54 14.24 -2.54
C LEU A 64 -10.68 14.46 -1.29
N LEU A 65 -9.38 14.15 -1.37
CA LEU A 65 -8.44 14.45 -0.30
C LEU A 65 -7.89 15.87 -0.42
N GLN A 66 -7.56 16.32 -1.64
CA GLN A 66 -6.89 17.58 -1.84
C GLN A 66 -7.79 18.80 -1.59
N ASP A 67 -9.09 18.66 -1.78
CA ASP A 67 -10.08 19.71 -1.50
C ASP A 67 -10.43 19.84 0.01
N ILE A 68 -9.93 18.94 0.87
CA ILE A 68 -10.04 19.10 2.32
C ILE A 68 -9.20 20.30 2.75
N LEU A 69 -9.86 21.29 3.35
CA LEU A 69 -9.21 22.52 3.80
C LEU A 69 -8.41 22.29 5.09
N GLY A 70 -7.28 22.99 5.19
CA GLY A 70 -6.46 23.01 6.38
C GLY A 70 -5.03 22.46 6.18
N PRO A 71 -4.10 22.84 7.07
CA PRO A 71 -2.67 22.51 6.92
C PRO A 71 -2.33 21.06 7.33
N ARG A 72 -3.23 20.37 8.01
CA ARG A 72 -3.02 19.03 8.56
C ARG A 72 -3.99 18.04 7.92
N LYS A 73 -3.66 17.60 6.73
CA LYS A 73 -4.34 16.48 6.08
C LYS A 73 -3.31 15.40 5.73
N PRO A 74 -3.72 14.14 5.60
CA PRO A 74 -2.85 13.06 5.16
C PRO A 74 -2.18 13.39 3.82
N ALA A 75 -0.97 12.88 3.60
CA ALA A 75 -0.32 12.98 2.31
C ALA A 75 -1.04 12.14 1.25
N LEU A 76 -1.06 12.60 0.01
CA LEU A 76 -1.58 11.80 -1.11
C LEU A 76 -0.49 10.84 -1.61
N VAL A 77 -0.79 9.54 -1.65
CA VAL A 77 -0.08 8.54 -2.44
C VAL A 77 -0.92 8.24 -3.68
N LEU A 78 -0.37 8.50 -4.87
CA LEU A 78 -1.12 8.34 -6.12
C LEU A 78 -0.88 6.96 -6.75
N ARG A 79 -1.93 6.16 -6.92
CA ARG A 79 -1.90 4.91 -7.70
C ARG A 79 -1.76 5.25 -9.18
N THR A 80 -0.72 4.71 -9.82
CA THR A 80 -0.39 5.04 -11.22
C THR A 80 -0.66 3.91 -12.21
N ASP A 81 -1.00 2.72 -11.72
CA ASP A 81 -1.26 1.56 -12.58
C ASP A 81 -2.53 0.81 -12.19
N VAL A 82 -3.06 0.09 -13.15
CA VAL A 82 -4.23 -0.77 -13.02
C VAL A 82 -3.96 -2.12 -13.67
N ALA A 83 -4.53 -3.19 -13.10
CA ALA A 83 -4.41 -4.54 -13.63
C ALA A 83 -5.73 -5.31 -13.44
N ASN A 84 -5.99 -6.29 -14.33
CA ASN A 84 -7.20 -7.12 -14.31
C ASN A 84 -6.99 -8.49 -13.60
N VAL A 85 -6.15 -8.52 -12.57
CA VAL A 85 -5.69 -9.76 -11.93
C VAL A 85 -6.49 -10.18 -10.69
N TYR A 86 -7.41 -9.33 -10.22
CA TYR A 86 -8.09 -9.54 -8.93
C TYR A 86 -9.48 -10.18 -9.04
N ASN A 87 -10.00 -10.34 -10.26
CA ASN A 87 -11.33 -10.91 -10.47
C ASN A 87 -11.34 -12.41 -10.12
N PRO A 88 -12.35 -12.93 -9.40
CA PRO A 88 -12.49 -14.35 -9.11
C PRO A 88 -12.54 -15.21 -10.37
N LYS A 89 -13.20 -14.73 -11.42
CA LYS A 89 -13.14 -15.33 -12.76
C LYS A 89 -12.09 -14.59 -13.58
N LEU A 90 -10.91 -15.18 -13.70
CA LEU A 90 -9.81 -14.58 -14.45
C LEU A 90 -10.17 -14.38 -15.93
N HIS A 91 -9.65 -13.30 -16.50
CA HIS A 91 -9.68 -13.06 -17.92
C HIS A 91 -8.71 -14.00 -18.65
N GLU A 92 -9.00 -14.33 -19.91
CA GLU A 92 -8.09 -15.14 -20.73
C GLU A 92 -6.72 -14.49 -20.91
N VAL A 93 -6.70 -13.15 -21.00
CA VAL A 93 -5.48 -12.36 -21.09
C VAL A 93 -5.39 -11.45 -19.87
N LEU A 94 -4.36 -11.65 -19.07
CA LEU A 94 -4.04 -10.76 -17.97
C LEU A 94 -3.16 -9.61 -18.47
N TRP A 95 -3.42 -8.42 -17.95
CA TRP A 95 -2.67 -7.22 -18.29
C TRP A 95 -2.52 -6.31 -17.07
N SER A 96 -1.49 -5.46 -17.14
CA SER A 96 -1.30 -4.31 -16.30
C SER A 96 -1.10 -3.08 -17.20
N LYS A 97 -1.59 -1.92 -16.81
CA LYS A 97 -1.47 -0.66 -17.57
C LYS A 97 -1.11 0.50 -16.66
N MET A 98 -0.27 1.39 -17.15
CA MET A 98 0.04 2.66 -16.50
C MET A 98 -0.96 3.72 -16.97
N ILE A 99 -1.34 4.66 -16.11
CA ILE A 99 -2.02 5.88 -16.53
C ILE A 99 -1.07 6.75 -17.37
N GLU A 100 -1.62 7.64 -18.17
CA GLU A 100 -0.82 8.57 -18.98
C GLU A 100 -0.17 9.63 -18.07
N ASP A 101 1.08 10.02 -18.36
CA ASP A 101 1.87 11.03 -17.63
C ASP A 101 1.74 10.99 -16.09
N PRO A 102 2.04 9.82 -15.46
CA PRO A 102 1.71 9.59 -14.05
C PRO A 102 2.42 10.53 -13.07
N VAL A 103 3.63 10.98 -13.39
CA VAL A 103 4.38 11.90 -12.52
C VAL A 103 3.87 13.32 -12.64
N GLU A 104 3.54 13.75 -13.84
CA GLU A 104 2.96 15.05 -14.13
C GLU A 104 1.59 15.19 -13.43
N GLN A 105 0.72 14.18 -13.57
CA GLN A 105 -0.56 14.14 -12.84
C GLN A 105 -0.36 14.12 -11.30
N ALA A 106 0.64 13.41 -10.81
CA ALA A 106 0.97 13.40 -9.40
C ALA A 106 1.43 14.78 -8.88
N LEU A 107 2.14 15.55 -9.71
CA LEU A 107 2.55 16.91 -9.38
C LEU A 107 1.35 17.86 -9.35
N GLU A 108 0.48 17.80 -10.35
CA GLU A 108 -0.76 18.61 -10.42
C GLU A 108 -1.70 18.35 -9.24
N LEU A 109 -1.74 17.11 -8.76
CA LEU A 109 -2.54 16.69 -7.62
C LEU A 109 -1.81 16.83 -6.27
N ASP A 110 -0.62 17.44 -6.24
CA ASP A 110 0.22 17.59 -5.04
C ASP A 110 0.48 16.27 -4.30
N ALA A 111 0.68 15.17 -5.01
CA ALA A 111 1.03 13.89 -4.40
C ALA A 111 2.41 13.92 -3.75
N ALA A 112 2.55 13.25 -2.63
CA ALA A 112 3.83 13.05 -1.94
C ALA A 112 4.62 11.87 -2.50
N CYS A 113 3.93 10.89 -3.11
CA CYS A 113 4.51 9.65 -3.63
C CYS A 113 3.61 9.09 -4.74
N VAL A 114 4.21 8.39 -5.70
CA VAL A 114 3.48 7.54 -6.65
C VAL A 114 3.69 6.07 -6.29
N VAL A 115 2.69 5.23 -6.55
CA VAL A 115 2.76 3.78 -6.29
C VAL A 115 2.44 2.98 -7.54
N VAL A 116 3.19 1.90 -7.77
CA VAL A 116 3.06 1.01 -8.92
C VAL A 116 3.25 -0.44 -8.51
N ASN A 117 2.49 -1.36 -9.12
CA ASN A 117 2.61 -2.79 -8.87
C ASN A 117 3.82 -3.42 -9.59
N LEU A 118 4.45 -4.37 -8.92
CA LEU A 118 5.38 -5.34 -9.50
C LEU A 118 4.80 -6.74 -9.26
N LEU A 119 3.94 -7.18 -10.19
CA LEU A 119 3.17 -8.42 -10.06
C LEU A 119 4.04 -9.64 -10.39
N MET A 120 3.99 -10.66 -9.55
CA MET A 120 4.55 -11.98 -9.80
C MET A 120 3.46 -13.05 -9.56
N LEU A 121 2.87 -13.52 -10.64
CA LEU A 121 1.79 -14.49 -10.65
C LEU A 121 2.29 -15.81 -11.26
N PRO A 122 1.76 -16.98 -10.84
CA PRO A 122 2.05 -18.25 -11.49
C PRO A 122 1.76 -18.19 -12.99
N ASP A 123 2.67 -18.71 -13.79
CA ASP A 123 2.52 -18.88 -15.23
C ASP A 123 2.22 -17.60 -16.04
N GLN A 124 2.57 -16.42 -15.48
CA GLN A 124 2.35 -15.10 -16.09
C GLN A 124 3.64 -14.29 -16.25
N PRO A 125 4.69 -14.81 -16.93
CA PRO A 125 5.97 -14.10 -17.07
C PRO A 125 5.84 -12.81 -17.88
N ASP A 126 4.95 -12.76 -18.87
CA ASP A 126 4.73 -11.58 -19.71
C ASP A 126 4.14 -10.42 -18.89
N LEU A 127 3.22 -10.72 -17.95
CA LEU A 127 2.66 -9.72 -17.06
C LEU A 127 3.73 -9.14 -16.15
N HIS A 128 4.62 -9.99 -15.63
CA HIS A 128 5.77 -9.55 -14.84
C HIS A 128 6.70 -8.65 -15.64
N GLY A 129 7.03 -9.05 -16.88
CA GLY A 129 7.81 -8.24 -17.83
C GLY A 129 7.19 -6.86 -18.08
N GLN A 130 5.86 -6.81 -18.32
CA GLN A 130 5.14 -5.55 -18.48
C GLN A 130 5.27 -4.63 -17.25
N CYS A 131 5.26 -5.18 -16.03
CA CYS A 131 5.46 -4.37 -14.82
C CYS A 131 6.88 -3.80 -14.76
N ILE A 132 7.90 -4.59 -15.08
CA ILE A 132 9.29 -4.15 -15.13
C ILE A 132 9.48 -3.00 -16.13
N ASP A 133 8.98 -3.14 -17.36
CA ASP A 133 9.08 -2.12 -18.41
C ASP A 133 8.48 -0.80 -17.97
N ARG A 134 7.31 -0.84 -17.32
CA ARG A 134 6.62 0.36 -16.83
C ARG A 134 7.37 1.04 -15.70
N ILE A 135 7.88 0.26 -14.76
CA ILE A 135 8.68 0.80 -13.65
C ILE A 135 9.96 1.42 -14.19
N ALA A 136 10.64 0.76 -15.14
CA ALA A 136 11.84 1.26 -15.78
C ALA A 136 11.59 2.58 -16.54
N ALA A 137 10.44 2.72 -17.19
CA ALA A 137 10.04 3.97 -17.85
C ALA A 137 9.63 5.08 -16.85
N LEU A 138 9.00 4.71 -15.74
CA LEU A 138 8.53 5.63 -14.71
C LEU A 138 9.68 6.22 -13.87
N LYS A 139 10.66 5.40 -13.51
CA LYS A 139 11.74 5.78 -12.58
C LYS A 139 12.51 7.04 -12.98
N PRO A 140 12.96 7.22 -14.26
CA PRO A 140 13.67 8.44 -14.67
C PRO A 140 12.81 9.71 -14.50
N LYS A 141 11.49 9.64 -14.79
CA LYS A 141 10.58 10.76 -14.56
C LYS A 141 10.46 11.07 -13.06
N CYS A 142 10.30 10.06 -12.22
CA CYS A 142 10.29 10.22 -10.76
C CYS A 142 11.56 10.91 -10.24
N ASP A 143 12.73 10.54 -10.73
CA ASP A 143 13.99 11.14 -10.33
C ASP A 143 14.11 12.59 -10.79
N ARG A 144 13.74 12.86 -12.04
CA ARG A 144 13.77 14.22 -12.63
C ARG A 144 12.94 15.22 -11.81
N PHE A 145 11.77 14.81 -11.33
CA PHE A 145 10.84 15.67 -10.60
C PHE A 145 10.92 15.53 -9.07
N GLY A 146 11.87 14.73 -8.56
CA GLY A 146 11.96 14.47 -7.11
C GLY A 146 10.73 13.81 -6.52
N MET A 147 9.96 13.05 -7.35
CA MET A 147 8.79 12.29 -6.91
C MET A 147 9.23 10.95 -6.32
N PRO A 148 8.92 10.63 -5.07
CA PRO A 148 9.16 9.30 -4.50
C PRO A 148 8.40 8.22 -5.27
N LEU A 149 9.08 7.10 -5.53
CA LEU A 149 8.52 5.93 -6.17
C LEU A 149 8.34 4.82 -5.15
N MET A 150 7.10 4.48 -4.84
CA MET A 150 6.74 3.27 -4.09
C MET A 150 6.50 2.14 -5.08
N ILE A 151 7.25 1.05 -4.95
CA ILE A 151 6.99 -0.17 -5.71
C ILE A 151 6.29 -1.17 -4.79
N GLU A 152 5.23 -1.77 -5.30
CA GLU A 152 4.43 -2.79 -4.60
C GLU A 152 4.74 -4.18 -5.21
N PRO A 153 5.78 -4.91 -4.73
CA PRO A 153 6.04 -6.28 -5.12
C PRO A 153 4.96 -7.19 -4.55
N LEU A 154 4.25 -7.85 -5.45
CA LEU A 154 3.10 -8.71 -5.15
C LEU A 154 3.40 -10.13 -5.58
N VAL A 155 3.68 -10.99 -4.61
CA VAL A 155 3.73 -12.44 -4.83
C VAL A 155 2.34 -13.00 -4.66
N MET A 156 1.84 -13.66 -5.70
CA MET A 156 0.49 -14.19 -5.70
C MET A 156 0.49 -15.68 -6.05
N GLN A 157 -0.47 -16.39 -5.52
CA GLN A 157 -0.76 -17.78 -5.82
C GLN A 157 -2.21 -17.93 -6.27
N SER A 158 -2.52 -19.00 -6.99
CA SER A 158 -3.89 -19.30 -7.39
C SER A 158 -4.78 -19.51 -6.17
N ASN A 159 -5.99 -18.96 -6.22
CA ASN A 159 -6.99 -19.14 -5.18
C ASN A 159 -8.01 -20.20 -5.65
N GLU A 160 -7.73 -21.45 -5.35
CA GLU A 160 -8.57 -22.58 -5.77
C GLU A 160 -9.99 -22.55 -5.18
N LYS A 161 -10.17 -21.90 -4.03
CA LYS A 161 -11.47 -21.85 -3.34
C LYS A 161 -12.39 -20.75 -3.85
N ALA A 162 -11.84 -19.55 -4.07
CA ALA A 162 -12.63 -18.36 -4.42
C ALA A 162 -12.42 -17.94 -5.87
N GLY A 163 -11.50 -18.57 -6.59
CA GLY A 163 -11.05 -18.15 -7.92
C GLY A 163 -10.06 -16.98 -7.86
N GLY A 164 -9.44 -16.68 -9.01
CA GLY A 164 -8.46 -15.62 -9.12
C GLY A 164 -7.15 -15.92 -8.39
N TYR A 165 -6.53 -14.87 -7.85
CA TYR A 165 -5.27 -14.96 -7.12
C TYR A 165 -5.41 -14.44 -5.69
N MET A 166 -4.57 -14.96 -4.82
CA MET A 166 -4.42 -14.51 -3.44
C MET A 166 -2.94 -14.28 -3.11
N VAL A 167 -2.68 -13.57 -2.03
CA VAL A 167 -1.31 -13.34 -1.54
C VAL A 167 -0.64 -14.67 -1.22
N ASP A 168 0.62 -14.80 -1.63
CA ASP A 168 1.52 -15.89 -1.25
C ASP A 168 2.56 -15.35 -0.27
N GLY A 169 2.49 -15.82 0.98
CA GLY A 169 3.37 -15.42 2.08
C GLY A 169 4.73 -16.12 2.09
N ASP A 170 5.06 -16.91 1.07
CA ASP A 170 6.34 -17.62 0.98
C ASP A 170 7.51 -16.66 0.90
N ILE A 171 8.31 -16.61 1.96
CA ILE A 171 9.48 -15.75 2.06
C ILE A 171 10.49 -15.98 0.93
N LYS A 172 10.61 -17.22 0.41
CA LYS A 172 11.54 -17.55 -0.67
C LYS A 172 11.17 -16.85 -1.99
N LYS A 173 9.89 -16.51 -2.17
CA LYS A 173 9.39 -15.76 -3.31
C LYS A 173 9.38 -14.26 -3.04
N ILE A 174 9.06 -13.84 -1.81
CA ILE A 174 9.02 -12.44 -1.42
C ILE A 174 10.41 -11.79 -1.47
N LEU A 175 11.44 -12.45 -0.96
CA LEU A 175 12.79 -11.90 -0.89
C LEU A 175 13.36 -11.47 -2.25
N PRO A 176 13.37 -12.33 -3.29
CA PRO A 176 13.90 -11.94 -4.60
C PRO A 176 13.07 -10.83 -5.25
N LEU A 177 11.73 -10.84 -5.08
CA LEU A 177 10.88 -9.81 -5.67
C LEU A 177 11.05 -8.45 -4.99
N VAL A 178 11.20 -8.42 -3.67
CA VAL A 178 11.53 -7.20 -2.89
C VAL A 178 12.89 -6.66 -3.31
N ARG A 179 13.88 -7.54 -3.51
CA ARG A 179 15.20 -7.13 -4.01
C ARG A 179 15.12 -6.57 -5.43
N GLN A 180 14.35 -7.18 -6.32
CA GLN A 180 14.11 -6.65 -7.66
C GLN A 180 13.47 -5.26 -7.62
N ALA A 181 12.45 -5.05 -6.76
CA ALA A 181 11.85 -3.73 -6.56
C ALA A 181 12.90 -2.68 -6.15
N LYS A 182 13.82 -3.05 -5.24
CA LYS A 182 14.93 -2.18 -4.85
C LYS A 182 15.85 -1.84 -6.02
N GLU A 183 16.20 -2.82 -6.81
CA GLU A 183 17.13 -2.63 -7.96
C GLU A 183 16.46 -1.88 -9.11
N LEU A 184 15.15 -1.96 -9.25
CA LEU A 184 14.35 -1.09 -10.13
C LEU A 184 14.26 0.36 -9.64
N GLY A 185 14.81 0.66 -8.46
CA GLY A 185 14.96 2.01 -7.95
C GLY A 185 13.86 2.48 -7.02
N ALA A 186 13.17 1.58 -6.31
CA ALA A 186 12.19 1.96 -5.30
C ALA A 186 12.81 2.88 -4.23
N ASP A 187 12.14 3.99 -3.95
CA ASP A 187 12.41 4.86 -2.80
C ASP A 187 11.69 4.33 -1.54
N VAL A 188 10.54 3.68 -1.73
CA VAL A 188 9.74 2.98 -0.70
C VAL A 188 9.28 1.64 -1.29
N ILE A 189 9.20 0.61 -0.47
CA ILE A 189 8.69 -0.70 -0.89
C ILE A 189 7.44 -1.02 -0.06
N LYS A 190 6.33 -1.36 -0.75
CA LYS A 190 5.08 -1.83 -0.15
C LYS A 190 4.99 -3.34 -0.36
N ALA A 191 5.42 -4.14 0.62
CA ALA A 191 5.56 -5.59 0.46
C ALA A 191 4.53 -6.39 1.26
N ASP A 192 4.25 -7.61 0.76
CA ASP A 192 3.41 -8.56 1.47
C ASP A 192 4.04 -9.00 2.80
N PRO A 193 3.23 -9.32 3.82
CA PRO A 193 3.72 -10.01 5.01
C PRO A 193 4.13 -11.44 4.66
N THR A 194 5.08 -11.98 5.41
CA THR A 194 5.45 -13.39 5.36
C THR A 194 4.46 -14.26 6.16
N ASP A 195 4.36 -15.54 5.82
CA ASP A 195 3.55 -16.51 6.57
C ASP A 195 4.02 -16.62 8.02
N ASP A 196 5.34 -16.65 8.26
CA ASP A 196 5.91 -16.48 9.59
C ASP A 196 6.41 -15.02 9.77
N VAL A 197 5.69 -14.27 10.59
CA VAL A 197 6.04 -12.87 10.92
C VAL A 197 7.45 -12.73 11.48
N LYS A 198 7.97 -13.72 12.19
CA LYS A 198 9.32 -13.70 12.79
C LYS A 198 10.43 -13.62 11.73
N GLU A 199 10.15 -14.03 10.52
CA GLU A 199 11.10 -13.97 9.41
C GLU A 199 11.11 -12.61 8.67
N TYR A 200 10.17 -11.71 8.99
CA TYR A 200 10.00 -10.46 8.24
C TYR A 200 11.22 -9.53 8.28
N HIS A 201 12.05 -9.62 9.32
CA HIS A 201 13.34 -8.90 9.37
C HIS A 201 14.26 -9.19 8.18
N LYS A 202 14.17 -10.40 7.59
CA LYS A 202 14.93 -10.76 6.38
C LYS A 202 14.43 -9.95 5.17
N VAL A 203 13.11 -9.74 5.08
CA VAL A 203 12.49 -8.93 4.02
C VAL A 203 12.91 -7.46 4.18
N VAL A 204 12.90 -6.94 5.41
CA VAL A 204 13.39 -5.58 5.73
C VAL A 204 14.85 -5.42 5.32
N GLN A 205 15.69 -6.40 5.60
CA GLN A 205 17.11 -6.37 5.22
C GLN A 205 17.30 -6.41 3.70
N ALA A 206 16.55 -7.27 3.00
CA ALA A 206 16.62 -7.39 1.54
C ALA A 206 16.14 -6.12 0.82
N ALA A 207 15.17 -5.41 1.40
CA ALA A 207 14.63 -4.18 0.84
C ALA A 207 15.68 -3.06 0.73
N GLY A 208 16.55 -2.89 1.72
CA GLY A 208 17.55 -1.80 1.72
C GLY A 208 16.95 -0.40 1.49
N ALA A 209 15.65 -0.24 1.73
CA ALA A 209 14.83 0.96 1.62
C ALA A 209 13.72 0.90 2.68
N PRO A 210 13.07 2.03 3.03
CA PRO A 210 11.89 1.99 3.87
C PRO A 210 10.86 1.00 3.32
N ILE A 211 10.41 0.08 4.18
CA ILE A 211 9.42 -0.94 3.82
C ILE A 211 8.13 -0.71 4.61
N LEU A 212 7.01 -0.64 3.90
CA LEU A 212 5.66 -0.59 4.44
C LEU A 212 4.98 -1.93 4.18
N VAL A 213 4.41 -2.53 5.21
CA VAL A 213 3.79 -3.84 5.09
C VAL A 213 2.39 -3.71 4.51
N ARG A 214 2.08 -4.49 3.50
CA ARG A 214 0.75 -4.58 2.91
C ARG A 214 -0.22 -5.34 3.83
N GLY A 215 -1.51 -4.95 3.82
CA GLY A 215 -2.52 -5.50 4.74
C GLY A 215 -2.90 -6.97 4.51
N GLY A 216 -2.65 -7.51 3.33
CA GLY A 216 -3.11 -8.85 2.98
C GLY A 216 -4.65 -8.97 2.96
N GLY A 217 -5.16 -10.13 3.33
CA GLY A 217 -6.59 -10.38 3.49
C GLY A 217 -7.20 -9.67 4.72
N LYS A 218 -8.54 -9.61 4.76
CA LYS A 218 -9.26 -9.12 5.95
C LYS A 218 -9.08 -10.10 7.11
N ALA A 219 -8.80 -9.58 8.31
CA ALA A 219 -8.62 -10.36 9.52
C ALA A 219 -9.41 -9.74 10.71
N PRO A 220 -9.68 -10.50 11.77
CA PRO A 220 -10.26 -9.98 13.01
C PRO A 220 -9.40 -8.86 13.61
N THR A 221 -10.05 -7.87 14.25
CA THR A 221 -9.40 -6.67 14.79
C THR A 221 -8.18 -6.97 15.66
N LYS A 222 -8.31 -7.86 16.64
CA LYS A 222 -7.20 -8.20 17.53
C LYS A 222 -6.04 -8.86 16.80
N GLU A 223 -6.37 -9.74 15.86
CA GLU A 223 -5.36 -10.48 15.07
C GLU A 223 -4.55 -9.54 14.18
N ILE A 224 -5.23 -8.64 13.46
CA ILE A 224 -4.52 -7.70 12.56
C ILE A 224 -3.70 -6.67 13.35
N LEU A 225 -4.16 -6.22 14.52
CA LEU A 225 -3.39 -5.34 15.40
C LEU A 225 -2.17 -6.04 15.97
N GLN A 226 -2.31 -7.31 16.40
CA GLN A 226 -1.20 -8.13 16.90
C GLN A 226 -0.15 -8.37 15.80
N ARG A 227 -0.59 -8.79 14.63
CA ARG A 227 0.29 -8.99 13.47
C ARG A 227 1.02 -7.70 13.10
N THR A 228 0.33 -6.56 13.13
CA THR A 228 0.94 -5.26 12.85
C THR A 228 2.02 -4.93 13.88
N HIS A 229 1.74 -5.11 15.16
CA HIS A 229 2.70 -4.88 16.25
C HIS A 229 3.97 -5.75 16.05
N GLU A 230 3.79 -7.02 15.74
CA GLU A 230 4.90 -7.96 15.50
C GLU A 230 5.72 -7.56 14.25
N LEU A 231 5.07 -7.20 13.14
CA LEU A 231 5.75 -6.75 11.91
C LEU A 231 6.56 -5.47 12.14
N MET A 232 6.02 -4.53 12.93
CA MET A 232 6.76 -3.33 13.33
C MET A 232 7.99 -3.68 14.19
N ALA A 233 7.88 -4.67 15.07
CA ALA A 233 9.00 -5.17 15.88
C ALA A 233 10.09 -5.86 15.02
N GLN A 234 9.75 -6.40 13.84
CA GLN A 234 10.70 -6.94 12.87
C GLN A 234 11.41 -5.86 12.02
N GLY A 235 11.13 -4.58 12.25
CA GLY A 235 11.83 -3.47 11.60
C GLY A 235 11.11 -2.85 10.41
N ALA A 236 9.84 -3.18 10.16
CA ALA A 236 9.04 -2.46 9.18
C ALA A 236 8.95 -0.96 9.54
N CYS A 237 8.98 -0.09 8.52
CA CYS A 237 8.84 1.36 8.70
C CYS A 237 7.36 1.81 8.72
N GLY A 238 6.42 0.89 8.66
CA GLY A 238 4.99 1.19 8.67
C GLY A 238 4.17 0.18 7.90
N ILE A 239 2.95 0.59 7.56
CA ILE A 239 1.95 -0.26 6.90
C ILE A 239 1.21 0.50 5.80
N VAL A 240 0.69 -0.27 4.81
CA VAL A 240 -0.30 0.22 3.84
C VAL A 240 -1.50 -0.71 3.87
N TYR A 241 -2.56 -0.32 4.56
CA TYR A 241 -3.74 -1.15 4.73
C TYR A 241 -4.96 -0.54 4.05
N GLY A 242 -5.72 -1.38 3.35
CA GLY A 242 -6.99 -1.01 2.73
C GLY A 242 -8.16 -1.67 3.42
N ARG A 243 -8.54 -2.89 3.00
CA ARG A 243 -9.76 -3.61 3.45
C ARG A 243 -9.88 -3.75 4.97
N ASN A 244 -8.78 -3.88 5.70
CA ASN A 244 -8.77 -3.92 7.16
C ASN A 244 -9.18 -2.58 7.80
N VAL A 245 -9.18 -1.48 7.04
CA VAL A 245 -9.64 -0.16 7.45
C VAL A 245 -11.01 0.14 6.84
N ILE A 246 -11.11 0.19 5.50
CA ILE A 246 -12.31 0.65 4.81
C ILE A 246 -13.52 -0.25 5.02
N GLN A 247 -13.32 -1.55 5.24
CA GLN A 247 -14.38 -2.53 5.51
C GLN A 247 -14.57 -2.82 7.01
N HIS A 248 -13.96 -2.03 7.87
CA HIS A 248 -14.16 -2.15 9.32
C HIS A 248 -15.44 -1.44 9.74
N LYS A 249 -16.11 -1.92 10.78
CA LYS A 249 -17.34 -1.28 11.33
C LYS A 249 -17.06 0.16 11.82
N ASP A 250 -15.88 0.40 12.36
CA ASP A 250 -15.38 1.70 12.81
C ASP A 250 -14.07 2.04 12.09
N PRO A 251 -14.13 2.57 10.83
CA PRO A 251 -12.93 2.90 10.07
C PRO A 251 -12.06 3.96 10.75
N ALA A 252 -12.66 4.92 11.41
CA ALA A 252 -11.92 5.96 12.13
C ALA A 252 -11.22 5.40 13.39
N GLY A 253 -11.89 4.54 14.15
CA GLY A 253 -11.31 3.91 15.33
C GLY A 253 -10.16 2.99 15.00
N ILE A 254 -10.32 2.12 14.00
CA ILE A 254 -9.25 1.21 13.58
C ILE A 254 -8.06 1.97 12.96
N THR A 255 -8.29 3.10 12.27
CA THR A 255 -7.22 3.99 11.79
C THR A 255 -6.40 4.52 12.98
N ARG A 256 -7.04 5.06 14.01
CA ARG A 256 -6.34 5.53 15.23
C ARG A 256 -5.62 4.39 15.95
N ALA A 257 -6.20 3.19 15.99
CA ALA A 257 -5.56 2.01 16.57
C ALA A 257 -4.26 1.64 15.85
N PHE A 258 -4.26 1.63 14.52
CA PHE A 258 -3.03 1.41 13.75
C PHE A 258 -2.01 2.54 13.93
N MET A 259 -2.44 3.80 14.01
CA MET A 259 -1.55 4.91 14.31
C MET A 259 -0.82 4.71 15.66
N ALA A 260 -1.55 4.28 16.70
CA ALA A 260 -0.95 3.97 18.00
C ALA A 260 0.05 2.80 17.92
N VAL A 261 -0.27 1.74 17.19
CA VAL A 261 0.67 0.62 16.99
C VAL A 261 1.92 1.07 16.24
N VAL A 262 1.73 1.79 15.14
CA VAL A 262 2.83 2.19 14.24
C VAL A 262 3.74 3.21 14.90
N HIS A 263 3.21 4.26 15.51
CA HIS A 263 4.01 5.39 15.99
C HIS A 263 4.38 5.31 17.46
N GLU A 264 3.51 4.74 18.29
CA GLU A 264 3.67 4.70 19.75
C GLU A 264 4.13 3.33 20.25
N GLY A 265 4.08 2.29 19.37
CA GLY A 265 4.41 0.91 19.75
C GLY A 265 3.37 0.27 20.68
N ALA A 266 2.11 0.77 20.63
CA ALA A 266 1.03 0.23 21.46
C ALA A 266 0.83 -1.27 21.22
N SER A 267 0.54 -2.03 22.28
CA SER A 267 0.14 -3.43 22.14
C SER A 267 -1.22 -3.56 21.46
N ALA A 268 -1.53 -4.75 20.95
CA ALA A 268 -2.84 -5.00 20.33
C ALA A 268 -4.01 -4.71 21.29
N GLU A 269 -3.86 -5.04 22.58
CA GLU A 269 -4.88 -4.80 23.62
C GLU A 269 -5.06 -3.30 23.89
N GLN A 270 -3.96 -2.53 23.92
CA GLN A 270 -4.02 -1.08 24.09
C GLN A 270 -4.70 -0.42 22.91
N ALA A 271 -4.28 -0.79 21.69
CA ALA A 271 -4.80 -0.24 20.45
C ALA A 271 -6.29 -0.60 20.24
N ALA A 272 -6.70 -1.82 20.58
CA ALA A 272 -8.09 -2.27 20.44
C ALA A 272 -9.09 -1.41 21.24
N LYS A 273 -8.66 -0.77 22.32
CA LYS A 273 -9.53 0.16 23.11
C LYS A 273 -9.93 1.42 22.35
N LEU A 274 -9.24 1.74 21.25
CA LEU A 274 -9.55 2.89 20.40
C LEU A 274 -10.64 2.58 19.36
N VAL A 275 -11.02 1.31 19.23
CA VAL A 275 -12.00 0.81 18.25
C VAL A 275 -13.33 0.60 18.95
N LYS A 276 -14.41 1.14 18.35
CA LYS A 276 -15.77 0.88 18.81
C LYS A 276 -16.26 -0.47 18.27
N GLU A 277 -16.78 -1.32 19.15
CA GLU A 277 -17.36 -2.61 18.79
C GLU A 277 -18.71 -2.49 18.07
#